data_4153e3c39292a911f2225be9a8a3399b
#
_entry.id   4153e3c39292a911f2225be9a8a3399b
#
_cell.length_a   1.000
_cell.length_b   1.000
_cell.length_c   1.000
_cell.angle_alpha   90.00
_cell.angle_beta   90.00
_cell.angle_gamma   90.00
#
_symmetry.space_group_name_H-M   'P 1'
#
loop_
_entity.id
_entity.type
_entity.pdbx_description
1 polymer ?
#
loop_
_entity_poly.entity_id
_entity_poly.type
_entity_poly.pdbx_seq_one_letter_code
_entity_poly.pdbx_strand_id
1 'polypeptide(L)'
;MNAASPSSASLAGPASGSAIDRAERWLLRGEMAVCVAALAVIMATVAISVAARALLLPIPNLTEWAVTAMSALTFLGASACTALRRHINIEVVDLLPAGALRFAAHLASLLAQLVFGVMFAITAWGFFDYALDSGERLIDLGTPVALPSGLMVAGAALIALHAALAIYRLVAGRPSLEFAQ
;
A
#
# COMPACT_ATOMS: atom_id res chain seq x y z
N MET A 1 -30.26 -51.88 2.94
CA MET A 1 -30.39 -50.63 3.70
C MET A 1 -29.11 -50.51 4.50
N ASN A 2 -28.18 -49.71 3.98
CA ASN A 2 -26.94 -49.42 4.72
C ASN A 2 -26.72 -47.88 4.55
N ALA A 3 -27.09 -47.13 5.57
CA ALA A 3 -26.95 -45.71 5.64
C ALA A 3 -25.47 -45.39 5.93
N ALA A 4 -24.75 -44.90 4.94
CA ALA A 4 -23.44 -44.35 5.15
C ALA A 4 -23.59 -42.96 5.82
N SER A 5 -23.11 -42.89 7.06
CA SER A 5 -22.98 -41.65 7.82
C SER A 5 -22.08 -40.65 7.10
N PRO A 6 -22.45 -39.37 6.99
CA PRO A 6 -21.53 -38.36 6.45
C PRO A 6 -20.37 -38.20 7.45
N SER A 7 -19.19 -38.50 6.96
CA SER A 7 -17.91 -38.21 7.60
C SER A 7 -17.89 -36.74 8.05
N SER A 8 -17.71 -36.56 9.33
CA SER A 8 -17.45 -35.25 9.97
C SER A 8 -16.20 -34.63 9.33
N ALA A 9 -16.41 -33.79 8.31
CA ALA A 9 -15.38 -32.90 7.84
C ALA A 9 -14.96 -32.03 9.03
N SER A 10 -13.80 -32.35 9.56
CA SER A 10 -13.11 -31.57 10.59
C SER A 10 -13.12 -30.11 10.13
N LEU A 11 -13.89 -29.29 10.85
CA LEU A 11 -13.76 -27.82 10.81
C LEU A 11 -12.36 -27.50 11.34
N ALA A 12 -11.38 -27.53 10.46
CA ALA A 12 -10.07 -26.96 10.74
C ALA A 12 -10.32 -25.50 11.06
N GLY A 13 -10.30 -25.18 12.35
CA GLY A 13 -10.40 -23.81 12.85
C GLY A 13 -9.33 -22.95 12.17
N PRO A 14 -9.54 -21.62 12.11
CA PRO A 14 -8.61 -20.72 11.45
C PRO A 14 -7.23 -20.94 12.05
N ALA A 15 -6.29 -21.44 11.23
CA ALA A 15 -4.91 -21.66 11.63
C ALA A 15 -4.44 -20.34 12.27
N SER A 16 -4.02 -20.41 13.52
CA SER A 16 -3.53 -19.28 14.32
C SER A 16 -2.44 -18.57 13.50
N GLY A 17 -2.83 -17.47 12.84
CA GLY A 17 -1.92 -16.69 12.00
C GLY A 17 -0.68 -16.33 12.82
N SER A 18 0.49 -16.54 12.24
CA SER A 18 1.76 -16.22 12.92
C SER A 18 1.73 -14.75 13.40
N ALA A 19 2.57 -14.39 14.37
CA ALA A 19 2.67 -13.00 14.84
C ALA A 19 2.93 -12.04 13.67
N ILE A 20 3.68 -12.51 12.65
CA ILE A 20 3.96 -11.78 11.40
C ILE A 20 2.66 -11.48 10.63
N ASP A 21 1.76 -12.46 10.49
CA ASP A 21 0.50 -12.28 9.77
C ASP A 21 -0.44 -11.30 10.48
N ARG A 22 -0.40 -11.29 11.81
CA ARG A 22 -1.16 -10.29 12.59
C ARG A 22 -0.60 -8.90 12.41
N ALA A 23 0.72 -8.74 12.51
CA ALA A 23 1.40 -7.46 12.32
C ALA A 23 1.12 -6.89 10.93
N GLU A 24 1.23 -7.70 9.87
CA GLU A 24 0.96 -7.26 8.50
C GLU A 24 -0.51 -6.87 8.28
N ARG A 25 -1.47 -7.60 8.86
CA ARG A 25 -2.88 -7.19 8.81
C ARG A 25 -3.15 -5.86 9.51
N TRP A 26 -2.51 -5.61 10.65
CA TRP A 26 -2.63 -4.33 11.34
C TRP A 26 -2.00 -3.19 10.53
N LEU A 27 -0.82 -3.44 9.95
CA LEU A 27 -0.14 -2.48 9.09
C LEU A 27 -1.01 -2.11 7.89
N LEU A 28 -1.54 -3.11 7.18
CA LEU A 28 -2.40 -2.89 6.03
C LEU A 28 -3.71 -2.15 6.40
N ARG A 29 -4.31 -2.46 7.56
CA ARG A 29 -5.48 -1.70 8.04
C ARG A 29 -5.12 -0.24 8.31
N GLY A 30 -3.93 0.02 8.86
CA GLY A 30 -3.42 1.38 9.05
C GLY A 30 -3.25 2.12 7.72
N GLU A 31 -2.60 1.49 6.73
CA GLU A 31 -2.43 2.05 5.39
C GLU A 31 -3.79 2.39 4.75
N MET A 32 -4.73 1.45 4.79
CA MET A 32 -6.07 1.66 4.24
C MET A 32 -6.83 2.79 4.96
N ALA A 33 -6.72 2.88 6.29
CA ALA A 33 -7.34 3.96 7.05
C ALA A 33 -6.75 5.33 6.67
N VAL A 34 -5.43 5.42 6.49
CA VAL A 34 -4.76 6.65 6.02
C VAL A 34 -5.19 6.98 4.59
N CYS A 35 -5.31 6.01 3.70
CA CYS A 35 -5.81 6.23 2.33
C CYS A 35 -7.24 6.78 2.33
N VAL A 36 -8.14 6.22 3.14
CA VAL A 36 -9.52 6.73 3.26
C VAL A 36 -9.55 8.14 3.83
N ALA A 37 -8.75 8.41 4.88
CA ALA A 37 -8.63 9.75 5.45
C ALA A 37 -8.06 10.75 4.44
N ALA A 38 -7.01 10.37 3.69
CA ALA A 38 -6.42 11.20 2.65
C ALA A 38 -7.43 11.53 1.55
N LEU A 39 -8.22 10.56 1.11
CA LEU A 39 -9.29 10.79 0.13
C LEU A 39 -10.34 11.77 0.66
N ALA A 40 -10.75 11.62 1.92
CA ALA A 40 -11.69 12.54 2.56
C ALA A 40 -11.12 13.98 2.64
N VAL A 41 -9.83 14.13 2.96
CA VAL A 41 -9.15 15.43 2.98
C VAL A 41 -9.11 16.04 1.59
N ILE A 42 -8.76 15.28 0.55
CA ILE A 42 -8.76 15.76 -0.85
C ILE A 42 -10.15 16.28 -1.22
N MET A 43 -11.19 15.48 -0.98
CA MET A 43 -12.56 15.86 -1.31
C MET A 43 -13.01 17.11 -0.56
N ALA A 44 -12.73 17.19 0.74
CA ALA A 44 -13.10 18.33 1.57
C ALA A 44 -12.37 19.61 1.13
N THR A 45 -11.06 19.56 0.93
CA THR A 45 -10.26 20.73 0.55
C THR A 45 -10.63 21.26 -0.83
N VAL A 46 -10.87 20.37 -1.80
CA VAL A 46 -11.34 20.79 -3.15
C VAL A 46 -12.73 21.39 -3.07
N ALA A 47 -13.68 20.75 -2.36
CA ALA A 47 -15.04 21.27 -2.21
C ALA A 47 -15.06 22.65 -1.54
N ILE A 48 -14.30 22.81 -0.44
CA ILE A 48 -14.18 24.10 0.27
C ILE A 48 -13.55 25.17 -0.65
N SER A 49 -12.49 24.83 -1.38
CA SER A 49 -11.82 25.77 -2.29
C SER A 49 -12.74 26.23 -3.42
N VAL A 50 -13.53 25.33 -3.99
CA VAL A 50 -14.53 25.68 -5.03
C VAL A 50 -15.64 26.57 -4.45
N ALA A 51 -16.19 26.22 -3.30
CA ALA A 51 -17.23 26.99 -2.64
C ALA A 51 -16.73 28.39 -2.25
N ALA A 52 -15.51 28.50 -1.71
CA ALA A 52 -14.90 29.76 -1.33
C ALA A 52 -14.77 30.72 -2.55
N ARG A 53 -14.32 30.19 -3.69
CA ARG A 53 -14.23 30.97 -4.94
C ARG A 53 -15.60 31.41 -5.46
N ALA A 54 -16.59 30.53 -5.41
CA ALA A 54 -17.96 30.84 -5.86
C ALA A 54 -18.62 31.92 -4.99
N LEU A 55 -18.31 31.94 -3.70
CA LEU A 55 -18.85 32.90 -2.73
C LEU A 55 -17.96 34.13 -2.53
N LEU A 56 -16.86 34.28 -3.30
CA LEU A 56 -15.86 35.34 -3.18
C LEU A 56 -15.32 35.54 -1.77
N LEU A 57 -15.19 34.41 -1.01
CA LEU A 57 -14.67 34.45 0.35
C LEU A 57 -13.13 34.60 0.33
N PRO A 58 -12.54 35.45 1.21
CA PRO A 58 -11.10 35.65 1.30
C PRO A 58 -10.43 34.49 2.09
N ILE A 59 -10.58 33.26 1.60
CA ILE A 59 -9.96 32.08 2.22
C ILE A 59 -8.70 31.73 1.43
N PRO A 60 -7.57 31.39 2.11
CA PRO A 60 -6.36 30.96 1.44
C PRO A 60 -6.60 29.66 0.64
N ASN A 61 -5.78 29.45 -0.38
CA ASN A 61 -5.90 28.28 -1.22
C ASN A 61 -5.49 27.02 -0.46
N LEU A 62 -6.45 26.10 -0.24
CA LEU A 62 -6.24 24.85 0.50
C LEU A 62 -5.65 23.72 -0.34
N THR A 63 -5.26 23.98 -1.59
CA THR A 63 -4.76 22.97 -2.54
C THR A 63 -3.51 22.24 -2.02
N GLU A 64 -2.67 22.88 -1.22
CA GLU A 64 -1.49 22.24 -0.63
C GLU A 64 -1.84 21.02 0.25
N TRP A 65 -2.93 21.10 1.01
CA TRP A 65 -3.42 19.97 1.80
C TRP A 65 -3.91 18.83 0.90
N ALA A 66 -4.54 19.17 -0.23
CA ALA A 66 -4.93 18.17 -1.21
C ALA A 66 -3.71 17.47 -1.84
N VAL A 67 -2.65 18.23 -2.19
CA VAL A 67 -1.39 17.66 -2.73
C VAL A 67 -0.71 16.76 -1.71
N THR A 68 -0.61 17.17 -0.45
CA THR A 68 -0.02 16.36 0.61
C THR A 68 -0.82 15.07 0.85
N ALA A 69 -2.16 15.17 0.90
CA ALA A 69 -3.03 14.02 1.04
C ALA A 69 -2.98 13.10 -0.19
N MET A 70 -2.82 13.65 -1.40
CA MET A 70 -2.63 12.86 -2.62
C MET A 70 -1.33 12.06 -2.58
N SER A 71 -0.25 12.61 -2.01
CA SER A 71 1.00 11.86 -1.80
C SER A 71 0.78 10.66 -0.90
N ALA A 72 0.07 10.85 0.25
CA ALA A 72 -0.29 9.75 1.14
C ALA A 72 -1.11 8.67 0.40
N LEU A 73 -2.17 9.09 -0.30
CA LEU A 73 -3.05 8.17 -1.04
C LEU A 73 -2.29 7.38 -2.11
N THR A 74 -1.40 8.03 -2.85
CA THR A 74 -0.64 7.41 -3.94
C THR A 74 0.35 6.39 -3.41
N PHE A 75 1.21 6.78 -2.47
CA PHE A 75 2.33 5.94 -2.04
C PHE A 75 1.91 4.84 -1.06
N LEU A 76 1.02 5.14 -0.11
CA LEU A 76 0.47 4.12 0.79
C LEU A 76 -0.57 3.24 0.08
N GLY A 77 -1.32 3.79 -0.88
CA GLY A 77 -2.21 3.01 -1.73
C GLY A 77 -1.45 2.00 -2.60
N ALA A 78 -0.32 2.40 -3.20
CA ALA A 78 0.55 1.49 -3.94
C ALA A 78 1.12 0.39 -3.04
N SER A 79 1.52 0.73 -1.80
CA SER A 79 1.95 -0.24 -0.80
C SER A 79 0.85 -1.25 -0.45
N ALA A 80 -0.36 -0.77 -0.19
CA ALA A 80 -1.52 -1.62 0.09
C ALA A 80 -1.85 -2.55 -1.09
N CYS A 81 -1.76 -2.08 -2.35
CA CYS A 81 -1.91 -2.92 -3.54
C CYS A 81 -0.85 -4.03 -3.60
N THR A 82 0.39 -3.72 -3.19
CA THR A 82 1.46 -4.72 -3.08
C THR A 82 1.12 -5.80 -2.06
N ALA A 83 0.66 -5.40 -0.87
CA ALA A 83 0.26 -6.33 0.19
C ALA A 83 -0.90 -7.22 -0.23
N LEU A 84 -1.90 -6.66 -0.92
CA LEU A 84 -3.08 -7.37 -1.42
C LEU A 84 -2.82 -8.22 -2.67
N ARG A 85 -1.60 -8.18 -3.22
CA ARG A 85 -1.23 -8.85 -4.49
C ARG A 85 -2.16 -8.51 -5.67
N ARG A 86 -2.77 -7.33 -5.67
CA ARG A 86 -3.65 -6.85 -6.74
C ARG A 86 -2.89 -6.07 -7.82
N HIS A 87 -1.68 -6.52 -8.15
CA HIS A 87 -0.96 -6.02 -9.32
C HIS A 87 -1.32 -6.87 -10.55
N ILE A 88 -1.64 -6.22 -11.64
CA ILE A 88 -2.02 -6.86 -12.94
C ILE A 88 -1.01 -7.93 -13.37
N ASN A 89 0.27 -7.71 -13.12
CA ASN A 89 1.34 -8.67 -13.46
C ASN A 89 1.22 -10.01 -12.72
N ILE A 90 0.69 -10.02 -11.50
CA ILE A 90 0.52 -11.25 -10.70
C ILE A 90 -0.68 -12.03 -11.22
N GLU A 91 -1.75 -11.35 -11.63
CA GLU A 91 -2.94 -11.99 -12.21
C GLU A 91 -2.61 -12.70 -13.55
N VAL A 92 -1.76 -12.10 -14.38
CA VAL A 92 -1.31 -12.72 -15.63
C VAL A 92 -0.46 -13.97 -15.38
N VAL A 93 0.36 -13.99 -14.34
CA VAL A 93 1.16 -15.17 -13.97
C VAL A 93 0.28 -16.33 -13.49
N ASP A 94 -0.87 -16.04 -12.90
CA ASP A 94 -1.83 -17.06 -12.46
C ASP A 94 -2.51 -17.82 -13.61
N LEU A 95 -2.49 -17.27 -14.84
CA LEU A 95 -2.96 -17.91 -16.05
C LEU A 95 -1.98 -18.97 -16.60
N LEU A 96 -0.73 -19.00 -16.12
CA LEU A 96 0.26 -19.98 -16.52
C LEU A 96 -0.09 -21.38 -15.96
N PRO A 97 0.22 -22.45 -16.69
CA PRO A 97 0.00 -23.81 -16.20
C PRO A 97 0.79 -24.06 -14.90
N ALA A 98 0.17 -24.78 -13.97
CA ALA A 98 0.80 -25.11 -12.70
C ALA A 98 2.13 -25.85 -12.92
N GLY A 99 3.20 -25.43 -12.24
CA GLY A 99 4.52 -26.05 -12.36
C GLY A 99 5.67 -25.09 -12.04
N ALA A 100 6.87 -25.56 -12.33
CA ALA A 100 8.10 -24.80 -12.09
C ALA A 100 8.13 -23.43 -12.81
N LEU A 101 7.53 -23.33 -13.98
CA LEU A 101 7.45 -22.08 -14.75
C LEU A 101 6.60 -21.01 -14.02
N ARG A 102 5.44 -21.41 -13.49
CA ARG A 102 4.59 -20.50 -12.69
C ARG A 102 5.30 -20.04 -11.43
N PHE A 103 5.96 -20.95 -10.70
CA PHE A 103 6.74 -20.60 -9.53
C PHE A 103 7.86 -19.61 -9.86
N ALA A 104 8.63 -19.88 -10.93
CA ALA A 104 9.72 -19.00 -11.38
C ALA A 104 9.20 -17.61 -11.78
N ALA A 105 8.07 -17.54 -12.49
CA ALA A 105 7.45 -16.28 -12.88
C ALA A 105 6.95 -15.47 -11.68
N HIS A 106 6.32 -16.12 -10.68
CA HIS A 106 5.94 -15.46 -9.43
C HIS A 106 7.16 -14.93 -8.67
N LEU A 107 8.21 -15.74 -8.53
CA LEU A 107 9.42 -15.33 -7.85
C LEU A 107 10.09 -14.15 -8.58
N ALA A 108 10.21 -14.21 -9.90
CA ALA A 108 10.78 -13.12 -10.71
C ALA A 108 9.99 -11.81 -10.55
N SER A 109 8.66 -11.88 -10.57
CA SER A 109 7.78 -10.72 -10.36
C SER A 109 7.97 -10.10 -8.98
N LEU A 110 8.01 -10.91 -7.92
CA LEU A 110 8.22 -10.43 -6.56
C LEU A 110 9.63 -9.85 -6.35
N LEU A 111 10.66 -10.45 -6.96
CA LEU A 111 12.02 -9.91 -6.93
C LEU A 111 12.10 -8.56 -7.65
N ALA A 112 11.48 -8.44 -8.83
CA ALA A 112 11.42 -7.17 -9.54
C ALA A 112 10.73 -6.09 -8.70
N GLN A 113 9.64 -6.45 -8.01
CA GLN A 113 8.92 -5.53 -7.12
C GLN A 113 9.75 -5.13 -5.89
N LEU A 114 10.51 -6.07 -5.30
CA LEU A 114 11.42 -5.78 -4.19
C LEU A 114 12.53 -4.82 -4.64
N VAL A 115 13.18 -5.11 -5.78
CA VAL A 115 14.23 -4.24 -6.34
C VAL A 115 13.67 -2.84 -6.61
N PHE A 116 12.50 -2.75 -7.24
CA PHE A 116 11.83 -1.47 -7.46
C PHE A 116 11.57 -0.73 -6.14
N GLY A 117 10.99 -1.40 -5.14
CA GLY A 117 10.68 -0.81 -3.84
C GLY A 117 11.92 -0.29 -3.12
N VAL A 118 13.03 -1.05 -3.14
CA VAL A 118 14.30 -0.65 -2.52
C VAL A 118 14.92 0.54 -3.25
N MET A 119 15.02 0.49 -4.59
CA MET A 119 15.55 1.59 -5.38
C MET A 119 14.73 2.87 -5.21
N PHE A 120 13.42 2.71 -5.18
CA PHE A 120 12.50 3.82 -4.95
C PHE A 120 12.65 4.41 -3.54
N ALA A 121 12.80 3.57 -2.50
CA ALA A 121 13.03 4.02 -1.14
C ALA A 121 14.33 4.81 -0.99
N ILE A 122 15.43 4.38 -1.66
CA ILE A 122 16.71 5.09 -1.66
C ILE A 122 16.55 6.46 -2.32
N THR A 123 15.92 6.52 -3.48
CA THR A 123 15.71 7.79 -4.20
C THR A 123 14.79 8.73 -3.44
N ALA A 124 13.70 8.20 -2.86
CA ALA A 124 12.77 8.96 -2.04
C ALA A 124 13.44 9.53 -0.78
N TRP A 125 14.34 8.75 -0.16
CA TRP A 125 15.12 9.22 0.98
C TRP A 125 16.00 10.40 0.62
N GLY A 126 16.72 10.34 -0.51
CA GLY A 126 17.55 11.47 -0.97
C GLY A 126 16.74 12.74 -1.21
N PHE A 127 15.52 12.60 -1.76
CA PHE A 127 14.62 13.75 -1.94
C PHE A 127 14.09 14.29 -0.61
N PHE A 128 13.76 13.42 0.34
CA PHE A 128 13.31 13.80 1.68
C PHE A 128 14.41 14.54 2.45
N ASP A 129 15.64 14.02 2.40
CA ASP A 129 16.83 14.63 3.02
C ASP A 129 17.10 16.03 2.45
N TYR A 130 17.06 16.16 1.13
CA TYR A 130 17.15 17.46 0.47
C TYR A 130 16.04 18.42 0.92
N ALA A 131 14.79 17.94 1.02
CA ALA A 131 13.65 18.75 1.45
C ALA A 131 13.76 19.21 2.91
N LEU A 132 14.42 18.43 3.77
CA LEU A 132 14.73 18.82 5.16
C LEU A 132 15.82 19.89 5.19
N ASP A 133 16.91 19.69 4.46
CA ASP A 133 18.06 20.60 4.47
C ASP A 133 17.75 21.94 3.82
N SER A 134 17.00 21.94 2.71
CA SER A 134 16.61 23.19 2.01
C SER A 134 15.57 24.00 2.81
N GLY A 135 14.81 23.35 3.68
CA GLY A 135 13.70 23.99 4.39
C GLY A 135 12.59 24.48 3.46
N GLU A 136 12.51 23.94 2.25
CA GLU A 136 11.59 24.37 1.20
C GLU A 136 10.12 24.19 1.63
N ARG A 137 9.30 25.19 1.27
CA ARG A 137 7.89 25.25 1.63
C ARG A 137 7.04 25.49 0.39
N LEU A 138 5.85 24.92 0.39
CA LEU A 138 4.84 25.19 -0.63
C LEU A 138 4.35 26.65 -0.51
N ILE A 139 3.88 27.21 -1.61
CA ILE A 139 3.71 28.66 -1.79
C ILE A 139 2.45 29.21 -1.09
N ASP A 140 1.35 28.45 -1.05
CA ASP A 140 0.04 28.96 -0.61
C ASP A 140 -0.10 29.03 0.92
N LEU A 141 0.23 27.96 1.62
CA LEU A 141 0.09 27.82 3.09
C LEU A 141 1.42 27.65 3.81
N GLY A 142 2.52 27.51 3.05
CA GLY A 142 3.85 27.31 3.60
C GLY A 142 4.07 25.91 4.19
N THR A 143 3.33 24.92 3.72
CA THR A 143 3.50 23.51 4.12
C THR A 143 4.90 23.03 3.75
N PRO A 144 5.68 22.43 4.68
CA PRO A 144 7.00 21.91 4.36
C PRO A 144 6.95 20.81 3.30
N VAL A 145 7.80 20.89 2.28
CA VAL A 145 7.94 19.85 1.22
C VAL A 145 8.37 18.52 1.84
N ALA A 146 9.01 18.54 3.00
CA ALA A 146 9.36 17.33 3.75
C ALA A 146 8.14 16.45 4.13
N LEU A 147 6.93 17.01 4.25
CA LEU A 147 5.74 16.21 4.56
C LEU A 147 5.35 15.26 3.41
N PRO A 148 5.07 15.73 2.17
CA PRO A 148 4.75 14.83 1.09
C PRO A 148 5.92 13.91 0.70
N SER A 149 7.18 14.37 0.81
CA SER A 149 8.35 13.53 0.54
C SER A 149 8.55 12.44 1.62
N GLY A 150 8.28 12.72 2.89
CA GLY A 150 8.29 11.73 3.96
C GLY A 150 7.24 10.63 3.76
N LEU A 151 6.04 10.99 3.28
CA LEU A 151 5.01 10.01 2.91
C LEU A 151 5.44 9.13 1.72
N MET A 152 6.18 9.69 0.77
CA MET A 152 6.77 8.95 -0.33
C MET A 152 7.79 7.91 0.18
N VAL A 153 8.69 8.30 1.09
CA VAL A 153 9.65 7.38 1.73
C VAL A 153 8.93 6.26 2.47
N ALA A 154 7.93 6.60 3.28
CA ALA A 154 7.16 5.62 4.04
C ALA A 154 6.48 4.60 3.10
N GLY A 155 5.80 5.06 2.05
CA GLY A 155 5.16 4.18 1.07
C GLY A 155 6.16 3.29 0.33
N ALA A 156 7.29 3.84 -0.10
CA ALA A 156 8.34 3.07 -0.78
C ALA A 156 8.94 1.97 0.12
N ALA A 157 9.21 2.30 1.40
CA ALA A 157 9.70 1.33 2.38
C ALA A 157 8.67 0.21 2.64
N LEU A 158 7.40 0.56 2.70
CA LEU A 158 6.30 -0.41 2.87
C LEU A 158 6.15 -1.32 1.65
N ILE A 159 6.29 -0.81 0.42
CA ILE A 159 6.31 -1.62 -0.80
C ILE A 159 7.43 -2.67 -0.72
N ALA A 160 8.65 -2.25 -0.37
CA ALA A 160 9.77 -3.17 -0.21
C ALA A 160 9.52 -4.22 0.89
N LEU A 161 8.95 -3.81 2.02
CA LEU A 161 8.61 -4.69 3.14
C LEU A 161 7.58 -5.75 2.71
N HIS A 162 6.47 -5.34 2.08
CA HIS A 162 5.43 -6.27 1.64
C HIS A 162 5.94 -7.22 0.55
N ALA A 163 6.78 -6.75 -0.38
CA ALA A 163 7.43 -7.60 -1.38
C ALA A 163 8.34 -8.63 -0.71
N ALA A 164 9.15 -8.24 0.27
CA ALA A 164 10.03 -9.15 1.02
C ALA A 164 9.22 -10.21 1.80
N LEU A 165 8.13 -9.81 2.46
CA LEU A 165 7.23 -10.75 3.17
C LEU A 165 6.55 -11.72 2.19
N ALA A 166 6.17 -11.26 1.00
CA ALA A 166 5.58 -12.10 -0.03
C ALA A 166 6.59 -13.15 -0.56
N ILE A 167 7.85 -12.76 -0.78
CA ILE A 167 8.93 -13.70 -1.16
C ILE A 167 9.16 -14.73 -0.06
N TYR A 168 9.24 -14.28 1.20
CA TYR A 168 9.41 -15.17 2.33
C TYR A 168 8.32 -16.26 2.39
N ARG A 169 7.05 -15.86 2.19
CA ARG A 169 5.92 -16.81 2.16
C ARG A 169 6.00 -17.78 0.99
N LEU A 170 6.33 -17.27 -0.20
CA LEU A 170 6.45 -18.09 -1.40
C LEU A 170 7.53 -19.18 -1.21
N VAL A 171 8.69 -18.81 -0.68
CA VAL A 171 9.81 -19.76 -0.43
C VAL A 171 9.51 -20.71 0.73
N ALA A 172 8.82 -20.22 1.77
CA ALA A 172 8.44 -21.03 2.94
C ALA A 172 7.23 -21.94 2.68
N GLY A 173 6.64 -21.94 1.48
CA GLY A 173 5.45 -22.72 1.13
C GLY A 173 4.22 -22.37 1.99
N ARG A 174 4.15 -21.14 2.53
CA ARG A 174 3.03 -20.69 3.35
C ARG A 174 1.95 -20.06 2.46
N PRO A 175 0.67 -20.26 2.82
CA PRO A 175 -0.41 -19.63 2.07
C PRO A 175 -0.27 -18.09 2.10
N SER A 176 -0.64 -17.46 0.99
CA SER A 176 -0.80 -15.99 0.92
C SER A 176 -1.86 -15.55 1.94
N LEU A 177 -1.76 -14.30 2.42
CA LEU A 177 -2.83 -13.72 3.23
C LEU A 177 -4.10 -13.65 2.37
N GLU A 178 -5.03 -14.58 2.57
CA GLU A 178 -6.39 -14.40 2.11
C GLU A 178 -7.09 -13.45 3.08
N PHE A 179 -7.39 -12.25 2.61
CA PHE A 179 -8.35 -11.39 3.30
C PHE A 179 -9.73 -11.93 2.94
N ALA A 180 -10.42 -12.52 3.92
CA ALA A 180 -11.83 -12.86 3.80
C ALA A 180 -12.58 -11.59 3.34
N GLN A 181 -13.18 -11.69 2.16
CA GLN A 181 -14.08 -10.68 1.62
C GLN A 181 -15.37 -10.64 2.43
#